data_53dbd2059845c894993175146286b825
#
_entry.id   53dbd2059845c894993175146286b825
#
_cell.length_a   1.000
_cell.length_b   1.000
_cell.length_c   1.000
_cell.angle_alpha   90.00
_cell.angle_beta   90.00
_cell.angle_gamma   90.00
#
_symmetry.space_group_name_H-M   'P 1'
#
loop_
_entity.id
_entity.type
_entity.pdbx_description
1 polymer ?
#
loop_
_entity_poly.entity_id
_entity_poly.type
_entity_poly.pdbx_seq_one_letter_code
_entity_poly.pdbx_strand_id
1 'polypeptide(L)'
;VQDVIQPYQQRLLFWILGLFAVGALGTWFIAREVKRSIFGLEPYEIAGLYRERTALLESIREGIIAINEKGDVTVMNHQAAQILGFSPEEALGRPIEELLPETRMLEVLKTGKGEYDQEMLIEEEEVVVNRVPILEQDYVKGVVSSFRRAQEIDR
;
A
#
# COMPACT_ATOMS: atom_id res chain seq x y z
N VAL A 1 36.40 4.43 -63.66
CA VAL A 1 36.59 4.21 -62.22
C VAL A 1 35.37 4.62 -61.42
N GLN A 2 34.55 5.60 -61.88
CA GLN A 2 33.33 6.03 -61.18
C GLN A 2 32.16 5.05 -61.29
N ASP A 3 32.08 4.26 -62.32
CA ASP A 3 30.94 3.36 -62.56
C ASP A 3 30.95 2.04 -61.74
N VAL A 4 32.10 1.72 -61.14
CA VAL A 4 32.24 0.48 -60.34
C VAL A 4 31.91 0.72 -58.86
N ILE A 5 31.96 1.96 -58.40
CA ILE A 5 31.74 2.33 -57.02
C ILE A 5 30.25 2.46 -56.65
N GLN A 6 29.40 2.85 -57.60
CA GLN A 6 27.97 3.06 -57.40
C GLN A 6 27.19 1.82 -56.93
N PRO A 7 27.36 0.62 -57.52
CA PRO A 7 26.61 -0.55 -57.08
C PRO A 7 26.99 -1.06 -55.67
N TYR A 8 28.23 -0.81 -55.26
CA TYR A 8 28.70 -1.16 -53.90
C TYR A 8 28.10 -0.24 -52.81
N GLN A 9 28.02 1.05 -53.08
CA GLN A 9 27.42 2.01 -52.19
C GLN A 9 25.91 1.77 -51.96
N GLN A 10 25.20 1.43 -53.05
CA GLN A 10 23.77 1.10 -52.93
C GLN A 10 23.56 -0.18 -52.13
N ARG A 11 24.36 -1.22 -52.35
CA ARG A 11 24.26 -2.46 -51.56
C ARG A 11 24.58 -2.25 -50.08
N LEU A 12 25.57 -1.43 -49.75
CA LEU A 12 25.92 -1.05 -48.37
C LEU A 12 24.79 -0.29 -47.70
N LEU A 13 24.14 0.63 -48.37
CA LEU A 13 22.98 1.36 -47.91
C LEU A 13 21.80 0.43 -47.57
N PHE A 14 21.52 -0.55 -48.43
CA PHE A 14 20.47 -1.56 -48.18
C PHE A 14 20.77 -2.43 -46.96
N TRP A 15 22.04 -2.81 -46.74
CA TRP A 15 22.45 -3.57 -45.56
C TRP A 15 22.35 -2.76 -44.29
N ILE A 16 22.73 -1.49 -44.31
CA ILE A 16 22.61 -0.58 -43.16
C ILE A 16 21.14 -0.33 -42.82
N LEU A 17 20.29 -0.06 -43.81
CA LEU A 17 18.85 0.11 -43.62
C LEU A 17 18.18 -1.17 -43.09
N GLY A 18 18.59 -2.34 -43.57
CA GLY A 18 18.10 -3.63 -43.07
C GLY A 18 18.47 -3.85 -41.61
N LEU A 19 19.71 -3.52 -41.22
CA LEU A 19 20.19 -3.64 -39.84
C LEU A 19 19.41 -2.70 -38.89
N PHE A 20 19.18 -1.45 -39.34
CA PHE A 20 18.39 -0.47 -38.59
C PHE A 20 16.92 -0.93 -38.44
N ALA A 21 16.32 -1.49 -39.46
CA ALA A 21 14.96 -2.00 -39.39
C ALA A 21 14.82 -3.17 -38.42
N VAL A 22 15.77 -4.10 -38.42
CA VAL A 22 15.81 -5.24 -37.49
C VAL A 22 16.01 -4.73 -36.04
N GLY A 23 16.90 -3.75 -35.81
CA GLY A 23 17.10 -3.15 -34.52
C GLY A 23 15.87 -2.43 -33.99
N ALA A 24 15.20 -1.66 -34.83
CA ALA A 24 13.98 -0.93 -34.48
C ALA A 24 12.82 -1.91 -34.14
N LEU A 25 12.64 -2.97 -34.94
CA LEU A 25 11.65 -4.02 -34.67
C LEU A 25 11.94 -4.77 -33.37
N GLY A 26 13.21 -5.11 -33.12
CA GLY A 26 13.63 -5.77 -31.89
C GLY A 26 13.37 -4.89 -30.67
N THR A 27 13.72 -3.62 -30.73
CA THR A 27 13.48 -2.66 -29.65
C THR A 27 11.98 -2.45 -29.41
N TRP A 28 11.19 -2.36 -30.46
CA TRP A 28 9.74 -2.25 -30.37
C TRP A 28 9.09 -3.49 -29.74
N PHE A 29 9.57 -4.69 -30.11
CA PHE A 29 9.07 -5.95 -29.56
C PHE A 29 9.41 -6.09 -28.07
N ILE A 30 10.66 -5.78 -27.68
CA ILE A 30 11.11 -5.79 -26.28
C ILE A 30 10.32 -4.75 -25.46
N ALA A 31 10.17 -3.53 -25.97
CA ALA A 31 9.41 -2.50 -25.30
C ALA A 31 7.94 -2.88 -25.08
N ARG A 32 7.35 -3.59 -26.07
CA ARG A 32 5.99 -4.10 -25.97
C ARG A 32 5.86 -5.23 -24.95
N GLU A 33 6.84 -6.14 -24.89
CA GLU A 33 6.84 -7.26 -23.95
C GLU A 33 7.11 -6.79 -22.52
N VAL A 34 8.05 -5.87 -22.33
CA VAL A 34 8.31 -5.23 -21.03
C VAL A 34 7.09 -4.45 -20.54
N LYS A 35 6.43 -3.72 -21.44
CA LYS A 35 5.18 -3.03 -21.12
C LYS A 35 4.06 -3.99 -20.71
N ARG A 36 3.97 -5.17 -21.34
CA ARG A 36 3.03 -6.23 -20.95
C ARG A 36 3.37 -6.86 -19.58
N SER A 37 4.64 -7.06 -19.30
CA SER A 37 5.09 -7.70 -18.06
C SER A 37 5.04 -6.78 -16.83
N ILE A 38 5.24 -5.47 -17.02
CA ILE A 38 5.21 -4.48 -15.92
C ILE A 38 3.79 -3.96 -15.68
N PHE A 39 2.95 -3.89 -16.72
CA PHE A 39 1.57 -3.41 -16.65
C PHE A 39 0.51 -4.51 -16.80
N GLY A 40 0.87 -5.78 -16.48
CA GLY A 40 -0.05 -6.90 -16.46
C GLY A 40 -1.19 -6.80 -15.44
N LEU A 41 -1.13 -5.79 -14.56
CA LEU A 41 -2.26 -5.32 -13.78
C LEU A 41 -2.83 -4.09 -14.48
N GLU A 42 -3.99 -4.23 -15.10
CA GLU A 42 -4.71 -3.08 -15.62
C GLU A 42 -4.96 -2.08 -14.48
N PRO A 43 -4.90 -0.75 -14.74
CA PRO A 43 -5.21 0.27 -13.74
C PRO A 43 -6.56 0.05 -13.03
N TYR A 44 -7.48 -0.64 -13.70
CA TYR A 44 -8.77 -1.05 -13.15
C TYR A 44 -8.68 -2.13 -12.07
N GLU A 45 -7.75 -3.09 -12.21
CA GLU A 45 -7.57 -4.16 -11.20
C GLU A 45 -6.95 -3.60 -9.92
N ILE A 46 -5.98 -2.70 -10.03
CA ILE A 46 -5.38 -2.01 -8.88
C ILE A 46 -6.44 -1.14 -8.17
N ALA A 47 -7.22 -0.38 -8.92
CA ALA A 47 -8.31 0.42 -8.39
C ALA A 47 -9.42 -0.46 -7.78
N GLY A 48 -9.69 -1.63 -8.37
CA GLY A 48 -10.64 -2.62 -7.87
C GLY A 48 -10.21 -3.18 -6.52
N LEU A 49 -8.97 -3.65 -6.41
CA LEU A 49 -8.40 -4.18 -5.17
C LEU A 49 -8.36 -3.12 -4.06
N TYR A 50 -8.05 -1.88 -4.39
CA TYR A 50 -8.06 -0.78 -3.43
C TYR A 50 -9.47 -0.48 -2.91
N ARG A 51 -10.47 -0.45 -3.79
CA ARG A 51 -11.89 -0.25 -3.43
C ARG A 51 -12.42 -1.39 -2.59
N GLU A 52 -12.12 -2.63 -2.96
CA GLU A 52 -12.51 -3.81 -2.20
C GLU A 52 -11.92 -3.79 -0.78
N ARG A 53 -10.63 -3.49 -0.66
CA ARG A 53 -9.95 -3.35 0.64
C ARG A 53 -10.58 -2.26 1.49
N THR A 54 -10.87 -1.11 0.91
CA THR A 54 -11.53 0.00 1.61
C THR A 54 -12.93 -0.39 2.04
N ALA A 55 -13.73 -1.02 1.16
CA ALA A 55 -15.08 -1.48 1.48
C ALA A 55 -15.10 -2.52 2.61
N LEU A 56 -14.13 -3.43 2.64
CA LEU A 56 -14.00 -4.41 3.73
C LEU A 56 -13.73 -3.71 5.06
N LEU A 57 -12.80 -2.75 5.11
CA LEU A 57 -12.51 -1.99 6.32
C LEU A 57 -13.71 -1.16 6.80
N GLU A 58 -14.46 -0.56 5.87
CA GLU A 58 -15.65 0.23 6.21
C GLU A 58 -16.86 -0.62 6.59
N SER A 59 -16.90 -1.91 6.21
CA SER A 59 -17.98 -2.83 6.59
C SER A 59 -17.88 -3.34 8.03
N ILE A 60 -16.71 -3.20 8.65
CA ILE A 60 -16.47 -3.63 10.02
C ILE A 60 -17.00 -2.56 10.98
N ARG A 61 -17.78 -2.98 11.97
CA ARG A 61 -18.33 -2.08 13.01
C ARG A 61 -17.31 -1.66 14.07
N GLU A 62 -16.09 -2.18 13.96
CA GLU A 62 -14.98 -1.80 14.84
C GLU A 62 -14.18 -0.65 14.23
N GLY A 63 -13.69 0.25 15.06
CA GLY A 63 -12.69 1.22 14.67
C GLY A 63 -11.37 0.51 14.35
N ILE A 64 -10.74 0.84 13.23
CA ILE A 64 -9.45 0.29 12.82
C ILE A 64 -8.48 1.43 12.59
N ILE A 65 -7.32 1.34 13.21
CA ILE A 65 -6.19 2.20 12.98
C ILE A 65 -4.91 1.37 12.85
N ALA A 66 -4.05 1.70 11.91
CA ALA A 66 -2.77 1.02 11.72
C ALA A 66 -1.63 2.03 11.64
N ILE A 67 -0.47 1.61 12.11
CA ILE A 67 0.78 2.37 12.04
C ILE A 67 1.85 1.56 11.31
N ASN A 68 2.79 2.29 10.70
CA ASN A 68 3.99 1.71 10.11
C ASN A 68 5.11 1.49 11.16
N GLU A 69 6.27 1.04 10.72
CA GLU A 69 7.44 0.81 11.57
C GLU A 69 8.00 2.07 12.26
N LYS A 70 7.64 3.26 11.74
CA LYS A 70 8.03 4.56 12.34
C LYS A 70 7.03 5.07 13.37
N GLY A 71 5.87 4.44 13.47
CA GLY A 71 4.78 4.88 14.33
C GLY A 71 3.81 5.88 13.67
N ASP A 72 3.92 6.09 12.36
CA ASP A 72 3.02 6.98 11.63
C ASP A 72 1.75 6.23 11.21
N VAL A 73 0.61 6.90 11.28
CA VAL A 73 -0.68 6.33 10.89
C VAL A 73 -0.74 6.08 9.39
N THR A 74 -1.04 4.85 8.99
CA THR A 74 -1.16 4.43 7.58
C THR A 74 -2.57 4.07 7.17
N VAL A 75 -3.42 3.65 8.12
CA VAL A 75 -4.82 3.27 7.88
C VAL A 75 -5.67 3.79 9.02
N MET A 76 -6.83 4.31 8.68
CA MET A 76 -7.89 4.66 9.62
C MET A 76 -9.23 4.54 8.91
N ASN A 77 -10.16 3.75 9.46
CA ASN A 77 -11.50 3.65 8.90
C ASN A 77 -12.44 4.71 9.50
N HIS A 78 -13.61 4.84 8.91
CA HIS A 78 -14.60 5.82 9.34
C HIS A 78 -15.10 5.57 10.78
N GLN A 79 -15.23 4.30 11.19
CA GLN A 79 -15.64 3.95 12.54
C GLN A 79 -14.61 4.40 13.58
N ALA A 80 -13.30 4.29 13.28
CA ALA A 80 -12.25 4.84 14.12
C ALA A 80 -12.36 6.36 14.26
N ALA A 81 -12.64 7.06 13.16
CA ALA A 81 -12.85 8.50 13.16
C ALA A 81 -14.01 8.92 14.10
N GLN A 82 -15.10 8.18 14.08
CA GLN A 82 -16.25 8.46 14.96
C GLN A 82 -15.95 8.24 16.45
N ILE A 83 -15.16 7.21 16.77
CA ILE A 83 -14.82 6.90 18.17
C ILE A 83 -13.73 7.83 18.71
N LEU A 84 -12.74 8.18 17.86
CA LEU A 84 -11.57 8.97 18.26
C LEU A 84 -11.77 10.49 18.12
N GLY A 85 -12.80 10.93 17.39
CA GLY A 85 -13.14 12.36 17.27
C GLY A 85 -12.31 13.16 16.26
N PHE A 86 -11.50 12.52 15.43
CA PHE A 86 -10.74 13.16 14.36
C PHE A 86 -10.86 12.39 13.04
N SER A 87 -10.70 13.07 11.90
CA SER A 87 -10.88 12.47 10.59
C SER A 87 -9.66 11.67 10.12
N PRO A 88 -9.84 10.71 9.18
CA PRO A 88 -8.72 10.01 8.57
C PRO A 88 -7.71 10.95 7.89
N GLU A 89 -8.18 12.04 7.26
CA GLU A 89 -7.35 13.03 6.60
C GLU A 89 -6.44 13.77 7.59
N GLU A 90 -6.91 13.99 8.80
CA GLU A 90 -6.14 14.61 9.89
C GLU A 90 -5.12 13.64 10.49
N ALA A 91 -5.40 12.35 10.46
CA ALA A 91 -4.59 11.31 11.11
C ALA A 91 -3.51 10.72 10.19
N LEU A 92 -3.83 10.48 8.92
CA LEU A 92 -2.93 9.80 7.99
C LEU A 92 -1.58 10.51 7.85
N GLY A 93 -0.49 9.75 8.00
CA GLY A 93 0.87 10.24 7.92
C GLY A 93 1.39 10.94 9.18
N ARG A 94 0.58 11.10 10.21
CA ARG A 94 1.01 11.69 11.49
C ARG A 94 1.46 10.62 12.48
N PRO A 95 2.39 10.96 13.39
CA PRO A 95 2.78 10.08 14.48
C PRO A 95 1.58 9.77 15.39
N ILE A 96 1.41 8.50 15.72
CA ILE A 96 0.29 8.05 16.56
C ILE A 96 0.34 8.68 17.96
N GLU A 97 1.53 8.97 18.48
CA GLU A 97 1.73 9.61 19.79
C GLU A 97 1.09 11.00 19.88
N GLU A 98 1.05 11.74 18.78
CA GLU A 98 0.42 13.07 18.73
C GLU A 98 -1.10 12.98 18.77
N LEU A 99 -1.66 11.90 18.24
CA LEU A 99 -3.11 11.70 18.12
C LEU A 99 -3.68 10.97 19.35
N LEU A 100 -2.95 9.98 19.85
CA LEU A 100 -3.30 9.15 20.99
C LEU A 100 -2.08 9.01 21.93
N PRO A 101 -1.82 9.99 22.79
CA PRO A 101 -0.62 10.01 23.66
C PRO A 101 -0.52 8.79 24.60
N GLU A 102 -1.66 8.23 25.01
CA GLU A 102 -1.72 7.06 25.90
C GLU A 102 -1.77 5.72 25.15
N THR A 103 -1.50 5.73 23.84
CA THR A 103 -1.54 4.50 23.05
C THR A 103 -0.40 3.56 23.40
N ARG A 104 -0.72 2.27 23.50
CA ARG A 104 0.29 1.20 23.67
C ARG A 104 0.72 0.58 22.33
N MET A 105 0.29 1.13 21.19
CA MET A 105 0.68 0.62 19.88
C MET A 105 2.19 0.64 19.65
N LEU A 106 2.89 1.66 20.16
CA LEU A 106 4.36 1.75 20.06
C LEU A 106 5.08 0.70 20.91
N GLU A 107 4.49 0.28 22.03
CA GLU A 107 5.01 -0.82 22.84
C GLU A 107 4.88 -2.15 22.08
N VAL A 108 3.73 -2.40 21.46
CA VAL A 108 3.53 -3.56 20.57
C VAL A 108 4.48 -3.53 19.38
N LEU A 109 4.72 -2.36 18.79
CA LEU A 109 5.68 -2.17 17.71
C LEU A 109 7.11 -2.56 18.12
N LYS A 110 7.52 -2.21 19.33
CA LYS A 110 8.86 -2.53 19.87
C LYS A 110 8.99 -4.00 20.28
N THR A 111 7.96 -4.55 20.92
CA THR A 111 8.03 -5.91 21.50
C THR A 111 7.61 -7.01 20.54
N GLY A 112 6.80 -6.68 19.52
CA GLY A 112 6.18 -7.65 18.62
C GLY A 112 5.14 -8.56 19.29
N LYS A 113 4.72 -8.23 20.52
CA LYS A 113 3.73 -8.99 21.29
C LYS A 113 2.37 -8.31 21.17
N GLY A 114 1.40 -9.03 20.60
CA GLY A 114 0.02 -8.56 20.49
C GLY A 114 -0.66 -8.45 21.86
N GLU A 115 -1.62 -7.56 21.95
CA GLU A 115 -2.51 -7.38 23.10
C GLU A 115 -3.95 -7.58 22.64
N TYR A 116 -4.74 -8.29 23.44
CA TYR A 116 -6.11 -8.65 23.11
C TYR A 116 -7.05 -8.35 24.27
N ASP A 117 -8.27 -7.96 23.93
CA ASP A 117 -9.36 -7.69 24.88
C ASP A 117 -8.96 -6.73 26.01
N GLN A 118 -8.18 -5.71 25.67
CA GLN A 118 -7.76 -4.69 26.63
C GLN A 118 -8.85 -3.63 26.75
N GLU A 119 -9.33 -3.42 27.97
CA GLU A 119 -10.27 -2.35 28.27
C GLU A 119 -9.52 -1.02 28.44
N MET A 120 -10.00 0.02 27.77
CA MET A 120 -9.52 1.39 27.97
C MET A 120 -10.63 2.40 27.82
N LEU A 121 -10.42 3.59 28.38
CA LEU A 121 -11.32 4.73 28.26
C LEU A 121 -10.80 5.66 27.15
N ILE A 122 -11.67 5.97 26.20
CA ILE A 122 -11.47 7.02 25.19
C ILE A 122 -12.61 8.02 25.35
N GLU A 123 -12.30 9.26 25.71
CA GLU A 123 -13.30 10.33 25.91
C GLU A 123 -14.52 9.92 26.76
N GLU A 124 -14.27 9.25 27.90
CA GLU A 124 -15.27 8.72 28.83
C GLU A 124 -16.09 7.51 28.30
N GLU A 125 -15.83 7.01 27.11
CA GLU A 125 -16.42 5.76 26.60
C GLU A 125 -15.49 4.57 26.87
N GLU A 126 -16.04 3.50 27.43
CA GLU A 126 -15.33 2.22 27.56
C GLU A 126 -15.24 1.53 26.20
N VAL A 127 -14.01 1.22 25.79
CA VAL A 127 -13.72 0.50 24.55
C VAL A 127 -12.87 -0.73 24.83
N VAL A 128 -13.11 -1.79 24.09
CA VAL A 128 -12.27 -2.99 24.08
C VAL A 128 -11.35 -2.90 22.89
N VAL A 129 -10.06 -3.04 23.13
CA VAL A 129 -8.99 -2.81 22.14
C VAL A 129 -8.17 -4.06 21.94
N ASN A 130 -7.93 -4.41 20.70
CA ASN A 130 -6.93 -5.39 20.27
C ASN A 130 -5.80 -4.69 19.52
N ARG A 131 -4.55 -5.10 19.76
CA ARG A 131 -3.37 -4.59 19.08
C ARG A 131 -2.56 -5.75 18.56
N VAL A 132 -2.45 -5.84 17.23
CA VAL A 132 -1.80 -6.96 16.56
C VAL A 132 -0.60 -6.46 15.76
N PRO A 133 0.62 -7.00 15.99
CA PRO A 133 1.78 -6.64 15.20
C PRO A 133 1.66 -7.19 13.78
N ILE A 134 2.08 -6.41 12.79
CA ILE A 134 2.24 -6.84 11.40
C ILE A 134 3.68 -7.33 11.27
N LEU A 135 3.85 -8.63 11.00
CA LEU A 135 5.17 -9.26 10.89
C LEU A 135 5.51 -9.51 9.41
N GLU A 136 6.73 -9.21 9.05
CA GLU A 136 7.32 -9.57 7.77
C GLU A 136 8.71 -10.17 8.03
N GLN A 137 8.90 -11.46 7.72
CA GLN A 137 10.17 -12.18 7.95
C GLN A 137 10.76 -11.97 9.38
N ASP A 138 9.92 -12.10 10.41
CA ASP A 138 10.24 -11.91 11.84
C ASP A 138 10.52 -10.44 12.28
N TYR A 139 10.37 -9.48 11.37
CA TYR A 139 10.43 -8.05 11.71
C TYR A 139 9.03 -7.47 11.87
N VAL A 140 8.86 -6.60 12.87
CA VAL A 140 7.61 -5.86 13.06
C VAL A 140 7.57 -4.68 12.09
N LYS A 141 6.68 -4.75 11.11
CA LYS A 141 6.50 -3.71 10.08
C LYS A 141 5.45 -2.66 10.45
N GLY A 142 4.68 -2.94 11.46
CA GLY A 142 3.62 -2.06 11.91
C GLY A 142 2.75 -2.73 12.95
N VAL A 143 1.71 -2.04 13.35
CA VAL A 143 0.70 -2.53 14.29
C VAL A 143 -0.68 -2.14 13.79
N VAL A 144 -1.62 -3.05 13.87
CA VAL A 144 -3.05 -2.77 13.67
C VAL A 144 -3.73 -2.80 15.03
N SER A 145 -4.51 -1.77 15.32
CA SER A 145 -5.40 -1.75 16.47
C SER A 145 -6.84 -1.75 15.99
N SER A 146 -7.65 -2.66 16.51
CA SER A 146 -9.10 -2.60 16.42
C SER A 146 -9.70 -2.28 17.78
N PHE A 147 -10.78 -1.51 17.78
CA PHE A 147 -11.47 -1.15 19.01
C PHE A 147 -12.97 -1.00 18.77
N ARG A 148 -13.74 -1.43 19.77
CA ARG A 148 -15.19 -1.40 19.77
C ARG A 148 -15.70 -0.88 21.11
N ARG A 149 -16.89 -0.27 21.10
CA ARG A 149 -17.55 0.16 22.34
C ARG A 149 -17.97 -1.05 23.17
N ALA A 150 -17.70 -1.02 24.47
CA ALA A 150 -18.02 -2.12 25.37
C ALA A 150 -19.53 -2.41 25.43
N GLN A 151 -20.37 -1.40 25.24
CA GLN A 151 -21.85 -1.53 25.25
C GLN A 151 -22.45 -2.30 24.06
N GLU A 152 -21.67 -2.56 22.99
CA GLU A 152 -22.14 -3.34 21.82
C GLU A 152 -21.97 -4.86 21.98
N ILE A 153 -21.36 -5.31 23.09
CA ILE A 153 -21.08 -6.74 23.32
C ILE A 153 -22.31 -7.51 23.84
N ASP A 154 -23.32 -6.81 24.38
CA ASP A 154 -24.50 -7.42 25.05
C ASP A 154 -25.77 -7.56 24.19
N ARG A 155 -25.63 -7.66 22.85
CA ARG A 155 -26.79 -7.92 21.99
C ARG A 155 -26.59 -9.06 21.00
#